data_a69106b6f3475ba092fafbf91f6e644c
#
_entry.id   a69106b6f3475ba092fafbf91f6e644c
#
_cell.length_a   1.000
_cell.length_b   1.000
_cell.length_c   1.000
_cell.angle_alpha   90.00
_cell.angle_beta   90.00
_cell.angle_gamma   90.00
#
_symmetry.space_group_name_H-M   'P 1'
#
loop_
_entity.id
_entity.type
_entity.pdbx_description
1 polymer ?
#
loop_
_entity_poly.entity_id
_entity_poly.type
_entity_poly.pdbx_seq_one_letter_code
_entity_poly.pdbx_strand_id
1 'polypeptide(L)'
;VASTKAFTTQLAVLMLLTVTLAKLRNRFSGELEQEIITSLRHLPIAIQSALAVEPQVKAWAANFSQKRHALFLGRGVHYPIALEGALKLKEISYIHAEAYPAGELKHGPLALVDKEMPVIAIAPNDALLEKLKSNLQEVRARGGELYVFADSDSHIQESEGIHIIRLAEHAGMLSPLLHTIPLQLLAYHVALQKGTDVDKPRNLAKAVTVE
;
A
#
# COMPACT_ATOMS: atom_id res chain seq x y z
N VAL A 1 -16.12 0.58 10.67
CA VAL A 1 -16.00 -0.88 10.47
C VAL A 1 -14.64 -1.19 9.82
N ALA A 2 -14.26 -0.46 8.77
CA ALA A 2 -12.95 -0.63 8.13
C ALA A 2 -11.80 -0.35 9.11
N SER A 3 -10.88 -1.31 9.25
CA SER A 3 -9.75 -1.21 10.17
C SER A 3 -8.60 -0.46 9.51
N THR A 4 -8.13 0.62 10.12
CA THR A 4 -6.96 1.39 9.68
C THR A 4 -5.89 1.40 10.77
N LYS A 5 -6.09 2.18 11.81
CA LYS A 5 -5.16 2.28 12.94
C LYS A 5 -4.88 0.91 13.60
N ALA A 6 -5.89 0.05 13.72
CA ALA A 6 -5.70 -1.28 14.31
C ALA A 6 -4.74 -2.13 13.48
N PHE A 7 -4.81 -2.09 12.15
CA PHE A 7 -3.89 -2.81 11.27
C PHE A 7 -2.44 -2.37 11.48
N THR A 8 -2.17 -1.07 11.44
CA THR A 8 -0.81 -0.53 11.61
C THR A 8 -0.26 -0.80 13.00
N THR A 9 -1.09 -0.71 14.06
CA THR A 9 -0.65 -1.04 15.43
C THR A 9 -0.40 -2.53 15.62
N GLN A 10 -1.15 -3.41 14.95
CA GLN A 10 -0.87 -4.85 14.93
C GLN A 10 0.49 -5.16 14.30
N LEU A 11 0.82 -4.53 13.17
CA LEU A 11 2.13 -4.67 12.55
C LEU A 11 3.26 -4.23 13.49
N ALA A 12 3.08 -3.10 14.18
CA ALA A 12 4.06 -2.63 15.15
C ALA A 12 4.23 -3.61 16.33
N VAL A 13 3.14 -4.16 16.88
CA VAL A 13 3.19 -5.14 17.96
C VAL A 13 3.84 -6.45 17.49
N LEU A 14 3.54 -6.92 16.29
CA LEU A 14 4.18 -8.12 15.73
C LEU A 14 5.68 -7.91 15.50
N MET A 15 6.10 -6.73 15.10
CA MET A 15 7.53 -6.37 15.01
C MET A 15 8.20 -6.42 16.39
N LEU A 16 7.59 -5.81 17.41
CA LEU A 16 8.11 -5.86 18.78
C LEU A 16 8.21 -7.30 19.29
N LEU A 17 7.21 -8.13 19.03
CA LEU A 17 7.22 -9.54 19.37
C LEU A 17 8.37 -10.27 18.66
N THR A 18 8.56 -10.02 17.37
CA THR A 18 9.65 -10.61 16.57
C THR A 18 11.02 -10.25 17.15
N VAL A 19 11.24 -8.98 17.45
CA VAL A 19 12.48 -8.49 18.06
C VAL A 19 12.73 -9.16 19.42
N THR A 20 11.70 -9.23 20.26
CA THR A 20 11.79 -9.87 21.58
C THR A 20 12.15 -11.35 21.47
N LEU A 21 11.47 -12.09 20.60
CA LEU A 21 11.75 -13.53 20.40
C LEU A 21 13.14 -13.77 19.82
N ALA A 22 13.57 -12.95 18.87
CA ALA A 22 14.88 -13.05 18.26
C ALA A 22 16.00 -12.76 19.30
N LYS A 23 15.79 -11.78 20.16
CA LYS A 23 16.70 -11.47 21.28
C LYS A 23 16.81 -12.65 22.27
N LEU A 24 15.68 -13.20 22.70
CA LEU A 24 15.65 -14.35 23.61
C LEU A 24 16.34 -15.59 23.01
N ARG A 25 16.39 -15.70 21.70
CA ARG A 25 17.03 -16.80 20.98
C ARG A 25 18.45 -16.49 20.51
N ASN A 26 19.01 -15.35 20.91
CA ASN A 26 20.34 -14.89 20.48
C ASN A 26 20.50 -14.87 18.94
N ARG A 27 19.46 -14.44 18.21
CA ARG A 27 19.43 -14.37 16.74
C ARG A 27 19.70 -12.97 16.20
N PHE A 28 19.89 -11.98 17.06
CA PHE A 28 20.25 -10.62 16.69
C PHE A 28 21.70 -10.29 17.06
N SER A 29 22.38 -9.53 16.18
CA SER A 29 23.52 -8.73 16.59
C SER A 29 23.03 -7.51 17.40
N GLY A 30 23.86 -7.01 18.31
CA GLY A 30 23.51 -5.78 19.05
C GLY A 30 23.29 -4.57 18.13
N GLU A 31 23.97 -4.52 16.98
CA GLU A 31 23.82 -3.48 15.97
C GLU A 31 22.42 -3.50 15.32
N LEU A 32 21.96 -4.67 14.87
CA LEU A 32 20.63 -4.82 14.26
C LEU A 32 19.52 -4.52 15.27
N GLU A 33 19.68 -4.95 16.52
CA GLU A 33 18.72 -4.60 17.59
C GLU A 33 18.62 -3.08 17.75
N GLN A 34 19.76 -2.39 17.82
CA GLN A 34 19.80 -0.94 17.99
C GLN A 34 19.19 -0.21 16.77
N GLU A 35 19.45 -0.68 15.57
CA GLU A 35 18.86 -0.13 14.34
C GLU A 35 17.34 -0.22 14.38
N ILE A 36 16.78 -1.39 14.69
CA ILE A 36 15.33 -1.59 14.75
C ILE A 36 14.68 -0.74 15.84
N ILE A 37 15.30 -0.67 17.04
CA ILE A 37 14.80 0.18 18.13
C ILE A 37 14.80 1.65 17.72
N THR A 38 15.84 2.12 17.05
CA THR A 38 15.92 3.49 16.55
C THR A 38 14.84 3.76 15.53
N SER A 39 14.63 2.86 14.57
CA SER A 39 13.56 2.96 13.56
C SER A 39 12.18 2.97 14.20
N LEU A 40 11.91 2.12 15.21
CA LEU A 40 10.64 2.11 15.92
C LEU A 40 10.39 3.41 16.70
N ARG A 41 11.43 4.01 17.30
CA ARG A 41 11.31 5.32 17.98
C ARG A 41 11.05 6.47 17.00
N HIS A 42 11.61 6.39 15.80
CA HIS A 42 11.39 7.36 14.73
C HIS A 42 10.05 7.19 14.03
N LEU A 43 9.43 6.01 14.11
CA LEU A 43 8.21 5.65 13.37
C LEU A 43 7.07 6.68 13.47
N PRO A 44 6.76 7.32 14.62
CA PRO A 44 5.71 8.35 14.67
C PRO A 44 6.00 9.56 13.76
N ILE A 45 7.26 9.97 13.64
CA ILE A 45 7.68 11.06 12.76
C ILE A 45 7.54 10.62 11.29
N ALA A 46 8.01 9.42 10.97
CA ALA A 46 7.89 8.85 9.63
C ALA A 46 6.42 8.67 9.19
N ILE A 47 5.53 8.30 10.11
CA ILE A 47 4.07 8.26 9.84
C ILE A 47 3.52 9.66 9.56
N GLN A 48 3.92 10.69 10.30
CA GLN A 48 3.51 12.06 10.01
C GLN A 48 3.97 12.52 8.63
N SER A 49 5.21 12.15 8.24
CA SER A 49 5.72 12.40 6.89
C SER A 49 4.90 11.66 5.82
N ALA A 50 4.53 10.40 6.06
CA ALA A 50 3.66 9.64 5.15
C ALA A 50 2.24 10.23 5.07
N LEU A 51 1.69 10.78 6.14
CA LEU A 51 0.40 11.48 6.12
C LEU A 51 0.46 12.80 5.34
N ALA A 52 1.61 13.44 5.27
CA ALA A 52 1.78 14.71 4.55
C ALA A 52 1.56 14.58 3.02
N VAL A 53 1.52 13.37 2.46
CA VAL A 53 1.18 13.15 1.05
C VAL A 53 -0.34 13.22 0.76
N GLU A 54 -1.17 13.42 1.79
CA GLU A 54 -2.63 13.45 1.67
C GLU A 54 -3.16 14.37 0.55
N PRO A 55 -2.66 15.61 0.34
CA PRO A 55 -3.14 16.46 -0.74
C PRO A 55 -2.94 15.83 -2.13
N GLN A 56 -1.83 15.14 -2.36
CA GLN A 56 -1.53 14.45 -3.61
C GLN A 56 -2.45 13.23 -3.79
N VAL A 57 -2.64 12.45 -2.73
CA VAL A 57 -3.55 11.29 -2.73
C VAL A 57 -4.99 11.72 -2.99
N LYS A 58 -5.42 12.84 -2.40
CA LYS A 58 -6.75 13.43 -2.65
C LYS A 58 -6.93 13.84 -4.11
N ALA A 59 -5.89 14.39 -4.74
CA ALA A 59 -5.93 14.70 -6.16
C ALA A 59 -6.08 13.43 -7.03
N TRP A 60 -5.37 12.35 -6.69
CA TRP A 60 -5.54 11.06 -7.37
C TRP A 60 -6.92 10.46 -7.20
N ALA A 61 -7.53 10.59 -6.02
CA ALA A 61 -8.83 10.01 -5.71
C ALA A 61 -9.92 10.39 -6.72
N ALA A 62 -9.85 11.59 -7.32
CA ALA A 62 -10.79 12.01 -8.34
C ALA A 62 -10.78 11.09 -9.59
N ASN A 63 -9.60 10.57 -9.97
CA ASN A 63 -9.44 9.67 -11.10
C ASN A 63 -10.08 8.29 -10.87
N PHE A 64 -10.31 7.92 -9.60
CA PHE A 64 -10.91 6.63 -9.23
C PHE A 64 -12.42 6.69 -9.08
N SER A 65 -13.02 7.87 -8.93
CA SER A 65 -14.44 8.02 -8.57
C SER A 65 -15.40 7.33 -9.55
N GLN A 66 -15.05 7.28 -10.83
CA GLN A 66 -15.86 6.64 -11.89
C GLN A 66 -15.39 5.21 -12.23
N LYS A 67 -14.30 4.75 -11.62
CA LYS A 67 -13.78 3.42 -11.91
C LYS A 67 -14.55 2.34 -11.15
N ARG A 68 -14.67 1.16 -11.77
CA ARG A 68 -15.36 0.00 -11.20
C ARG A 68 -14.40 -1.05 -10.67
N HIS A 69 -13.19 -1.05 -11.19
CA HIS A 69 -12.14 -2.02 -10.87
C HIS A 69 -10.85 -1.29 -10.56
N ALA A 70 -9.99 -1.91 -9.75
CA ALA A 70 -8.64 -1.45 -9.48
C ALA A 70 -7.75 -2.65 -9.17
N LEU A 71 -6.50 -2.58 -9.60
CA LEU A 71 -5.50 -3.61 -9.36
C LEU A 71 -4.40 -3.05 -8.46
N PHE A 72 -4.03 -3.82 -7.44
CA PHE A 72 -2.95 -3.46 -6.53
C PHE A 72 -1.76 -4.39 -6.72
N LEU A 73 -0.55 -3.84 -6.74
CA LEU A 73 0.68 -4.59 -6.96
C LEU A 73 1.67 -4.35 -5.82
N GLY A 74 2.22 -5.44 -5.30
CA GLY A 74 3.33 -5.42 -4.37
C GLY A 74 4.28 -6.59 -4.65
N ARG A 75 5.51 -6.50 -4.12
CA ARG A 75 6.45 -7.62 -4.14
C ARG A 75 6.95 -7.91 -2.73
N GLY A 76 7.33 -9.19 -2.47
CA GLY A 76 7.84 -9.61 -1.17
C GLY A 76 6.89 -9.20 -0.04
N VAL A 77 7.43 -8.54 0.97
CA VAL A 77 6.68 -8.09 2.16
C VAL A 77 5.64 -7.00 1.88
N HIS A 78 5.69 -6.37 0.70
CA HIS A 78 4.72 -5.36 0.28
C HIS A 78 3.51 -5.94 -0.47
N TYR A 79 3.51 -7.23 -0.82
CA TYR A 79 2.31 -7.87 -1.36
C TYR A 79 1.15 -7.93 -0.32
N PRO A 80 1.36 -8.34 0.93
CA PRO A 80 0.32 -8.21 1.96
C PRO A 80 -0.19 -6.78 2.17
N ILE A 81 0.66 -5.77 1.95
CA ILE A 81 0.25 -4.36 2.03
C ILE A 81 -0.63 -3.99 0.83
N ALA A 82 -0.33 -4.50 -0.36
CA ALA A 82 -1.21 -4.35 -1.52
C ALA A 82 -2.58 -4.99 -1.29
N LEU A 83 -2.64 -6.17 -0.64
CA LEU A 83 -3.89 -6.82 -0.23
C LEU A 83 -4.69 -5.94 0.72
N GLU A 84 -4.05 -5.33 1.72
CA GLU A 84 -4.71 -4.41 2.66
C GLU A 84 -5.23 -3.15 1.95
N GLY A 85 -4.45 -2.57 1.02
CA GLY A 85 -4.89 -1.43 0.22
C GLY A 85 -6.12 -1.76 -0.63
N ALA A 86 -6.11 -2.91 -1.32
CA ALA A 86 -7.24 -3.39 -2.10
C ALA A 86 -8.46 -3.66 -1.21
N LEU A 87 -8.25 -4.23 -0.02
CA LEU A 87 -9.31 -4.47 0.96
C LEU A 87 -9.95 -3.15 1.41
N LYS A 88 -9.16 -2.16 1.81
CA LYS A 88 -9.70 -0.85 2.24
C LYS A 88 -10.46 -0.16 1.11
N LEU A 89 -9.95 -0.20 -0.11
CA LEU A 89 -10.64 0.42 -1.24
C LEU A 89 -12.00 -0.25 -1.48
N LYS A 90 -12.07 -1.59 -1.51
CA LYS A 90 -13.35 -2.29 -1.74
C LYS A 90 -14.35 -2.11 -0.60
N GLU A 91 -13.89 -2.11 0.66
CA GLU A 91 -14.76 -2.00 1.83
C GLU A 91 -15.56 -0.69 1.87
N ILE A 92 -14.93 0.44 1.53
CA ILE A 92 -15.53 1.76 1.74
C ILE A 92 -15.91 2.49 0.46
N SER A 93 -15.33 2.14 -0.70
CA SER A 93 -15.66 2.76 -1.99
C SER A 93 -16.51 1.88 -2.92
N TYR A 94 -16.62 0.59 -2.61
CA TYR A 94 -17.30 -0.44 -3.40
C TYR A 94 -16.71 -0.65 -4.80
N ILE A 95 -15.49 -0.20 -5.04
CA ILE A 95 -14.71 -0.55 -6.22
C ILE A 95 -14.23 -1.99 -6.04
N HIS A 96 -14.42 -2.83 -7.06
CA HIS A 96 -13.84 -4.18 -7.05
C HIS A 96 -12.32 -4.07 -7.17
N ALA A 97 -11.63 -4.25 -6.07
CA ALA A 97 -10.18 -4.13 -5.97
C ALA A 97 -9.54 -5.46 -5.57
N GLU A 98 -8.52 -5.86 -6.30
CA GLU A 98 -7.74 -7.06 -6.04
C GLU A 98 -6.26 -6.74 -6.00
N ALA A 99 -5.49 -7.57 -5.29
CA ALA A 99 -4.04 -7.44 -5.24
C ALA A 99 -3.35 -8.70 -5.71
N TYR A 100 -2.24 -8.52 -6.43
CA TYR A 100 -1.40 -9.62 -6.89
C TYR A 100 0.07 -9.34 -6.59
N PRO A 101 0.87 -10.39 -6.37
CA PRO A 101 2.32 -10.24 -6.44
C PRO A 101 2.68 -9.77 -7.85
N ALA A 102 3.43 -8.67 -7.97
CA ALA A 102 3.72 -8.09 -9.28
C ALA A 102 4.42 -9.08 -10.24
N GLY A 103 5.19 -10.04 -9.69
CA GLY A 103 5.81 -11.10 -10.47
C GLY A 103 4.83 -12.10 -11.11
N GLU A 104 3.59 -12.19 -10.58
CA GLU A 104 2.55 -13.11 -11.05
C GLU A 104 1.62 -12.51 -12.10
N LEU A 105 1.83 -11.25 -12.48
CA LEU A 105 0.97 -10.56 -13.47
C LEU A 105 0.81 -11.35 -14.77
N LYS A 106 1.88 -12.00 -15.26
CA LYS A 106 1.88 -12.75 -16.51
C LYS A 106 1.02 -14.03 -16.46
N HIS A 107 0.64 -14.48 -15.29
CA HIS A 107 -0.11 -15.71 -15.08
C HIS A 107 -1.62 -15.50 -15.06
N GLY A 108 -2.09 -14.40 -15.68
CA GLY A 108 -3.51 -14.12 -15.85
C GLY A 108 -3.89 -12.65 -15.65
N PRO A 109 -3.56 -12.02 -14.50
CA PRO A 109 -4.02 -10.67 -14.17
C PRO A 109 -3.68 -9.60 -15.21
N LEU A 110 -2.60 -9.78 -15.94
CA LEU A 110 -2.17 -8.86 -17.01
C LEU A 110 -3.18 -8.76 -18.16
N ALA A 111 -4.03 -9.77 -18.35
CA ALA A 111 -5.11 -9.76 -19.33
C ALA A 111 -6.23 -8.75 -18.99
N LEU A 112 -6.33 -8.35 -17.71
CA LEU A 112 -7.33 -7.39 -17.23
C LEU A 112 -6.87 -5.93 -17.39
N VAL A 113 -5.59 -5.70 -17.69
CA VAL A 113 -5.00 -4.37 -17.75
C VAL A 113 -5.45 -3.63 -18.99
N ASP A 114 -6.11 -2.51 -18.78
CA ASP A 114 -6.49 -1.52 -19.77
C ASP A 114 -6.49 -0.11 -19.17
N LYS A 115 -6.87 0.91 -19.91
CA LYS A 115 -6.93 2.31 -19.46
C LYS A 115 -8.06 2.59 -18.44
N GLU A 116 -9.03 1.69 -18.31
CA GLU A 116 -10.15 1.86 -17.37
C GLU A 116 -9.88 1.22 -16.01
N MET A 117 -8.84 0.38 -15.92
CA MET A 117 -8.42 -0.24 -14.66
C MET A 117 -7.16 0.44 -14.12
N PRO A 118 -7.26 1.34 -13.14
CA PRO A 118 -6.08 1.90 -12.49
C PRO A 118 -5.29 0.80 -11.76
N VAL A 119 -3.98 0.84 -11.91
CA VAL A 119 -3.06 -0.09 -11.28
C VAL A 119 -2.25 0.65 -10.22
N ILE A 120 -2.46 0.31 -8.96
CA ILE A 120 -1.77 0.90 -7.83
C ILE A 120 -0.57 0.03 -7.48
N ALA A 121 0.63 0.60 -7.42
CA ALA A 121 1.84 -0.13 -7.10
C ALA A 121 2.56 0.44 -5.88
N ILE A 122 3.11 -0.46 -5.07
CA ILE A 122 3.93 -0.13 -3.91
C ILE A 122 5.38 -0.39 -4.29
N ALA A 123 6.19 0.67 -4.36
CA ALA A 123 7.55 0.66 -4.89
C ALA A 123 8.59 1.16 -3.87
N PRO A 124 8.84 0.39 -2.80
CA PRO A 124 9.92 0.70 -1.87
C PRO A 124 11.28 0.56 -2.56
N ASN A 125 12.28 1.28 -2.08
CA ASN A 125 13.66 1.11 -2.54
C ASN A 125 14.32 -0.09 -1.84
N ASP A 126 13.95 -1.28 -2.27
CA ASP A 126 14.47 -2.56 -1.77
C ASP A 126 15.12 -3.40 -2.88
N ALA A 127 15.62 -4.57 -2.53
CA ALA A 127 16.26 -5.49 -3.46
C ALA A 127 15.34 -5.99 -4.60
N LEU A 128 14.03 -5.77 -4.51
CA LEU A 128 13.05 -6.21 -5.52
C LEU A 128 12.59 -5.06 -6.42
N LEU A 129 13.05 -3.81 -6.18
CA LEU A 129 12.61 -2.63 -6.91
C LEU A 129 12.80 -2.75 -8.42
N GLU A 130 13.98 -3.19 -8.88
CA GLU A 130 14.25 -3.30 -10.32
C GLU A 130 13.35 -4.35 -11.01
N LYS A 131 13.01 -5.43 -10.28
CA LYS A 131 12.05 -6.42 -10.79
C LYS A 131 10.63 -5.84 -10.82
N LEU A 132 10.27 -5.02 -9.85
CA LEU A 132 9.00 -4.31 -9.85
C LEU A 132 8.91 -3.33 -11.02
N LYS A 133 9.95 -2.52 -11.25
CA LYS A 133 10.01 -1.59 -12.41
C LYS A 133 9.74 -2.31 -13.72
N SER A 134 10.31 -3.50 -13.91
CA SER A 134 10.04 -4.32 -15.10
C SER A 134 8.56 -4.71 -15.22
N ASN A 135 7.91 -5.07 -14.10
CA ASN A 135 6.48 -5.37 -14.09
C ASN A 135 5.62 -4.13 -14.38
N LEU A 136 6.00 -2.95 -13.89
CA LEU A 136 5.31 -1.70 -14.21
C LEU A 136 5.40 -1.37 -15.71
N GLN A 137 6.54 -1.63 -16.36
CA GLN A 137 6.69 -1.48 -17.81
C GLN A 137 5.73 -2.42 -18.58
N GLU A 138 5.52 -3.65 -18.10
CA GLU A 138 4.58 -4.59 -18.71
C GLU A 138 3.14 -4.08 -18.65
N VAL A 139 2.75 -3.43 -17.55
CA VAL A 139 1.44 -2.77 -17.39
C VAL A 139 1.31 -1.60 -18.38
N ARG A 140 2.33 -0.74 -18.46
CA ARG A 140 2.34 0.41 -19.38
C ARG A 140 2.26 0.01 -20.85
N ALA A 141 3.00 -1.03 -21.24
CA ALA A 141 2.98 -1.54 -22.61
C ALA A 141 1.58 -2.00 -23.08
N ARG A 142 0.64 -2.17 -22.14
CA ARG A 142 -0.77 -2.55 -22.40
C ARG A 142 -1.75 -1.42 -22.18
N GLY A 143 -1.25 -0.18 -22.04
CA GLY A 143 -2.08 1.01 -21.86
C GLY A 143 -2.61 1.19 -20.43
N GLY A 144 -2.13 0.40 -19.44
CA GLY A 144 -2.56 0.54 -18.05
C GLY A 144 -2.10 1.86 -17.43
N GLU A 145 -2.94 2.48 -16.60
CA GLU A 145 -2.63 3.69 -15.82
C GLU A 145 -2.04 3.30 -14.47
N LEU A 146 -0.81 3.72 -14.21
CA LEU A 146 -0.07 3.41 -12.99
C LEU A 146 -0.11 4.54 -11.97
N TYR A 147 -0.43 4.20 -10.74
CA TYR A 147 -0.39 5.05 -9.55
C TYR A 147 0.60 4.45 -8.55
N VAL A 148 1.80 5.03 -8.48
CA VAL A 148 2.93 4.42 -7.79
C VAL A 148 3.24 5.17 -6.51
N PHE A 149 3.13 4.50 -5.37
CA PHE A 149 3.66 4.97 -4.09
C PHE A 149 5.10 4.48 -3.96
N ALA A 150 6.05 5.37 -4.08
CA ALA A 150 7.45 5.05 -4.18
C ALA A 150 8.28 5.74 -3.09
N ASP A 151 9.35 5.11 -2.65
CA ASP A 151 10.36 5.81 -1.85
C ASP A 151 11.02 6.91 -2.68
N SER A 152 11.44 7.98 -2.04
CA SER A 152 12.01 9.18 -2.71
C SER A 152 13.24 8.87 -3.56
N ASP A 153 14.02 7.87 -3.16
CA ASP A 153 15.25 7.41 -3.81
C ASP A 153 15.06 6.23 -4.77
N SER A 154 13.81 5.85 -5.07
CA SER A 154 13.50 4.76 -6.01
C SER A 154 13.90 5.03 -7.46
N HIS A 155 14.13 6.31 -7.83
CA HIS A 155 14.45 6.76 -9.19
C HIS A 155 13.43 6.36 -10.27
N ILE A 156 12.18 6.03 -9.89
CA ILE A 156 11.09 5.88 -10.86
C ILE A 156 10.72 7.28 -11.35
N GLN A 157 10.57 7.44 -12.68
CA GLN A 157 10.23 8.73 -13.28
C GLN A 157 8.76 8.80 -13.65
N GLU A 158 8.14 9.96 -13.44
CA GLU A 158 6.84 10.28 -13.98
C GLU A 158 6.90 10.33 -15.51
N SER A 159 5.87 9.85 -16.15
CA SER A 159 5.67 9.92 -17.58
C SER A 159 4.17 9.78 -17.90
N GLU A 160 3.81 9.85 -19.17
CA GLU A 160 2.43 9.61 -19.57
C GLU A 160 1.93 8.26 -19.03
N GLY A 161 0.83 8.29 -18.25
CA GLY A 161 0.22 7.13 -17.61
C GLY A 161 1.03 6.52 -16.44
N ILE A 162 2.03 7.23 -15.93
CA ILE A 162 2.74 6.88 -14.68
C ILE A 162 2.70 8.08 -13.75
N HIS A 163 1.88 7.97 -12.71
CA HIS A 163 1.71 8.96 -11.66
C HIS A 163 2.46 8.50 -10.41
N ILE A 164 3.24 9.38 -9.78
CA ILE A 164 4.08 8.99 -8.64
C ILE A 164 3.81 9.89 -7.44
N ILE A 165 3.57 9.28 -6.28
CA ILE A 165 3.67 9.95 -4.99
C ILE A 165 4.88 9.40 -4.26
N ARG A 166 5.77 10.31 -3.82
CA ARG A 166 7.01 9.94 -3.15
C ARG A 166 6.87 10.03 -1.65
N LEU A 167 7.21 8.94 -0.97
CA LEU A 167 7.36 8.93 0.48
C LEU A 167 8.78 9.38 0.82
N ALA A 168 8.87 10.37 1.70
CA ALA A 168 10.15 11.01 2.03
C ALA A 168 11.06 10.13 2.89
N GLU A 169 10.46 9.24 3.69
CA GLU A 169 11.16 8.39 4.64
C GLU A 169 11.32 6.97 4.10
N HIS A 170 12.54 6.43 4.21
CA HIS A 170 12.79 5.01 4.04
C HIS A 170 12.88 4.35 5.41
N ALA A 171 12.03 3.38 5.69
CA ALA A 171 11.89 2.80 7.02
C ALA A 171 12.45 1.36 7.14
N GLY A 172 13.26 0.91 6.19
CA GLY A 172 13.84 -0.43 6.23
C GLY A 172 12.79 -1.51 6.50
N MET A 173 12.94 -2.29 7.56
CA MET A 173 11.99 -3.34 7.95
C MET A 173 10.58 -2.82 8.31
N LEU A 174 10.44 -1.54 8.64
CA LEU A 174 9.15 -0.89 8.95
C LEU A 174 8.48 -0.28 7.70
N SER A 175 9.10 -0.39 6.52
CA SER A 175 8.57 0.09 5.25
C SER A 175 7.12 -0.36 4.98
N PRO A 176 6.69 -1.61 5.27
CA PRO A 176 5.29 -2.02 5.13
C PRO A 176 4.31 -1.16 5.93
N LEU A 177 4.69 -0.71 7.13
CA LEU A 177 3.87 0.20 7.95
C LEU A 177 3.67 1.54 7.26
N LEU A 178 4.73 2.15 6.74
CA LEU A 178 4.65 3.46 6.09
C LEU A 178 3.87 3.40 4.79
N HIS A 179 4.09 2.38 3.96
CA HIS A 179 3.39 2.22 2.68
C HIS A 179 1.90 1.87 2.84
N THR A 180 1.47 1.42 4.02
CA THR A 180 0.04 1.23 4.31
C THR A 180 -0.71 2.56 4.39
N ILE A 181 -0.08 3.62 4.91
CA ILE A 181 -0.73 4.92 5.18
C ILE A 181 -1.33 5.55 3.91
N PRO A 182 -0.57 5.76 2.81
CA PRO A 182 -1.12 6.38 1.61
C PRO A 182 -2.19 5.52 0.94
N LEU A 183 -2.17 4.20 1.09
CA LEU A 183 -3.24 3.33 0.57
C LEU A 183 -4.54 3.52 1.36
N GLN A 184 -4.45 3.68 2.68
CA GLN A 184 -5.61 3.99 3.52
C GLN A 184 -6.18 5.38 3.18
N LEU A 185 -5.32 6.39 2.96
CA LEU A 185 -5.72 7.72 2.52
C LEU A 185 -6.41 7.66 1.13
N LEU A 186 -5.86 6.88 0.20
CA LEU A 186 -6.47 6.71 -1.14
C LEU A 186 -7.87 6.13 -1.01
N ALA A 187 -8.04 5.04 -0.28
CA ALA A 187 -9.34 4.41 -0.08
C ALA A 187 -10.35 5.40 0.54
N TYR A 188 -9.93 6.15 1.56
CA TYR A 188 -10.74 7.15 2.24
C TYR A 188 -11.20 8.26 1.28
N HIS A 189 -10.28 8.89 0.55
CA HIS A 189 -10.61 9.99 -0.35
C HIS A 189 -11.43 9.53 -1.56
N VAL A 190 -11.19 8.33 -2.08
CA VAL A 190 -12.03 7.74 -3.14
C VAL A 190 -13.45 7.52 -2.64
N ALA A 191 -13.62 7.02 -1.41
CA ALA A 191 -14.94 6.83 -0.80
C ALA A 191 -15.68 8.17 -0.67
N LEU A 192 -15.00 9.22 -0.19
CA LEU A 192 -15.58 10.57 -0.10
C LEU A 192 -16.01 11.11 -1.48
N GLN A 193 -15.17 10.93 -2.51
CA GLN A 193 -15.51 11.36 -3.89
C GLN A 193 -16.72 10.61 -4.45
N LYS A 194 -16.91 9.35 -4.07
CA LYS A 194 -18.07 8.53 -4.46
C LYS A 194 -19.31 8.81 -3.60
N GLY A 195 -19.18 9.59 -2.52
CA GLY A 195 -20.28 9.88 -1.59
C GLY A 195 -20.69 8.67 -0.75
N THR A 196 -19.80 7.71 -0.54
CA THR A 196 -20.07 6.54 0.30
C THR A 196 -19.77 6.84 1.77
N ASP A 197 -20.48 6.17 2.69
CA ASP A 197 -20.26 6.31 4.13
C ASP A 197 -19.04 5.47 4.55
N VAL A 198 -17.97 6.17 4.94
CA VAL A 198 -16.71 5.54 5.37
C VAL A 198 -16.80 4.89 6.75
N ASP A 199 -17.70 5.34 7.59
CA ASP A 199 -17.88 4.83 8.96
C ASP A 199 -18.85 3.65 9.02
N LYS A 200 -19.86 3.66 8.14
CA LYS A 200 -20.91 2.64 8.06
C LYS A 200 -21.04 2.09 6.63
N PRO A 201 -20.00 1.44 6.10
CA PRO A 201 -20.09 0.84 4.78
C PRO A 201 -21.20 -0.23 4.74
N ARG A 202 -21.89 -0.30 3.60
CA ARG A 202 -22.99 -1.25 3.41
C ARG A 202 -22.51 -2.68 3.58
N ASN A 203 -23.38 -3.55 4.11
CA ASN A 203 -23.17 -4.99 4.26
C ASN A 203 -21.98 -5.38 5.16
N LEU A 204 -21.37 -4.44 5.87
CA LEU A 204 -20.25 -4.69 6.77
C LEU A 204 -20.61 -4.31 8.21
N ALA A 205 -20.26 -5.17 9.14
CA ALA A 205 -20.33 -4.95 10.57
C ALA A 205 -19.17 -5.69 11.27
N LYS A 206 -18.90 -5.36 12.55
CA LYS A 206 -17.88 -6.09 13.33
C LYS A 206 -18.26 -7.55 13.57
N ALA A 207 -19.56 -7.83 13.63
CA ALA A 207 -20.11 -9.18 13.64
C ALA A 207 -21.28 -9.20 12.66
N VAL A 208 -21.26 -10.11 11.70
CA VAL A 208 -22.36 -10.37 10.77
C VAL A 208 -23.03 -11.64 11.22
N THR A 209 -24.23 -11.52 11.79
CA THR A 209 -25.08 -12.66 12.13
C THR A 209 -26.24 -12.71 11.14
N VAL A 210 -26.51 -13.87 10.61
CA VAL A 210 -27.74 -14.19 9.87
C VAL A 210 -28.60 -14.99 10.81
N GLU A 211 -29.71 -14.41 11.25
CA GLU A 211 -30.79 -15.10 11.95
C GLU A 211 -31.86 -15.53 10.95
#